data_e8ded3dec62258b525855aaaf041eafa
#
_entry.id   e8ded3dec62258b525855aaaf041eafa
#
_cell.length_a   1.000
_cell.length_b   1.000
_cell.length_c   1.000
_cell.angle_alpha   90.00
_cell.angle_beta   90.00
_cell.angle_gamma   90.00
#
_symmetry.space_group_name_H-M   'P 1'
#
loop_
_entity.id
_entity.type
_entity.pdbx_description
1 polymer ?
#
loop_
_entity_poly.entity_id
_entity_poly.type
_entity_poly.pdbx_seq_one_letter_code
_entity_poly.pdbx_strand_id
1 'polypeptide(L)'
;TQLREVQQPDLFKRLIHLQQNKQGHQLVQQGEAAKIALSSTDTFNTDLSFLDSELSQCLTLNDLALAVEDSINQIVALAKQAIQEAGTSPDVIYLTGGSAQSPLIKAALKTHLGNIDMLNGDHFGSVTAGLTKWAHTLYR
;
A
#
# COMPACT_ATOMS: atom_id res chain seq x y z
N THR A 1 -7.25 26.64 -25.00
CA THR A 1 -6.20 27.66 -24.70
C THR A 1 -5.13 27.10 -23.77
N GLN A 2 -5.49 26.25 -22.80
CA GLN A 2 -4.54 25.68 -21.81
C GLN A 2 -3.52 24.69 -22.40
N LEU A 3 -3.83 24.01 -23.51
CA LEU A 3 -2.94 23.04 -24.13
C LEU A 3 -1.66 23.63 -24.76
N ARG A 4 -1.64 24.92 -25.04
CA ARG A 4 -0.50 25.59 -25.71
C ARG A 4 0.65 25.97 -24.76
N GLU A 5 0.40 25.96 -23.45
CA GLU A 5 1.38 26.38 -22.44
C GLU A 5 2.02 25.18 -21.69
N VAL A 6 1.62 23.94 -22.03
CA VAL A 6 2.11 22.73 -21.35
C VAL A 6 3.35 22.20 -22.05
N GLN A 7 4.41 21.90 -21.28
CA GLN A 7 5.66 21.34 -21.80
C GLN A 7 5.48 19.96 -22.48
N GLN A 8 4.43 19.21 -22.13
CA GLN A 8 4.13 17.87 -22.66
C GLN A 8 2.63 17.77 -23.01
N PRO A 9 2.20 18.31 -24.17
CA PRO A 9 0.78 18.40 -24.52
C PRO A 9 0.09 17.04 -24.65
N ASP A 10 0.80 15.97 -25.02
CA ASP A 10 0.20 14.65 -25.20
C ASP A 10 -0.11 13.98 -23.85
N LEU A 11 0.74 14.13 -22.85
CA LEU A 11 0.44 13.65 -21.49
C LEU A 11 -0.75 14.42 -20.89
N PHE A 12 -0.83 15.72 -21.16
CA PHE A 12 -1.96 16.52 -20.68
C PHE A 12 -3.28 16.14 -21.36
N LYS A 13 -3.26 15.76 -22.64
CA LYS A 13 -4.44 15.21 -23.34
C LYS A 13 -4.94 13.92 -22.68
N ARG A 14 -4.02 13.00 -22.30
CA ARG A 14 -4.37 11.76 -21.58
C ARG A 14 -5.03 12.07 -20.24
N LEU A 15 -4.52 13.06 -19.50
CA LEU A 15 -5.12 13.48 -18.22
C LEU A 15 -6.55 14.04 -18.42
N ILE A 16 -6.75 14.88 -19.45
CA ILE A 16 -8.08 15.41 -19.81
C ILE A 16 -9.01 14.24 -20.19
N HIS A 17 -8.55 13.29 -20.99
CA HIS A 17 -9.30 12.11 -21.41
C HIS A 17 -9.76 11.29 -20.19
N LEU A 18 -8.84 11.02 -19.27
CA LEU A 18 -9.14 10.34 -18.00
C LEU A 18 -10.27 11.03 -17.21
N GLN A 19 -10.18 12.37 -17.10
CA GLN A 19 -11.14 13.17 -16.35
C GLN A 19 -12.52 13.20 -17.05
N GLN A 20 -12.54 13.43 -18.36
CA GLN A 20 -13.79 13.53 -19.15
C GLN A 20 -14.56 12.20 -19.17
N ASN A 21 -13.84 11.08 -19.28
CA ASN A 21 -14.44 9.74 -19.31
C ASN A 21 -14.66 9.15 -17.91
N LYS A 22 -14.36 9.90 -16.85
CA LYS A 22 -14.52 9.46 -15.45
C LYS A 22 -13.82 8.12 -15.14
N GLN A 23 -12.67 7.88 -15.79
CA GLN A 23 -11.91 6.63 -15.71
C GLN A 23 -10.91 6.58 -14.55
N GLY A 24 -10.95 7.56 -13.64
CA GLY A 24 -10.07 7.59 -12.48
C GLY A 24 -10.12 6.31 -11.62
N HIS A 25 -11.29 5.66 -11.53
CA HIS A 25 -11.44 4.39 -10.82
C HIS A 25 -10.63 3.25 -11.46
N GLN A 26 -10.51 3.21 -12.79
CA GLN A 26 -9.70 2.20 -13.49
C GLN A 26 -8.22 2.38 -13.19
N LEU A 27 -7.75 3.64 -13.11
CA LEU A 27 -6.36 3.93 -12.72
C LEU A 27 -6.08 3.49 -11.28
N VAL A 28 -7.01 3.74 -10.36
CA VAL A 28 -6.90 3.28 -8.96
C VAL A 28 -6.87 1.75 -8.89
N GLN A 29 -7.71 1.06 -9.68
CA GLN A 29 -7.71 -0.41 -9.75
C GLN A 29 -6.36 -0.96 -10.26
N GLN A 30 -5.76 -0.33 -11.27
CA GLN A 30 -4.42 -0.73 -11.74
C GLN A 30 -3.35 -0.52 -10.66
N GLY A 31 -3.42 0.57 -9.92
CA GLY A 31 -2.53 0.81 -8.77
C GLY A 31 -2.68 -0.23 -7.66
N GLU A 32 -3.92 -0.62 -7.34
CA GLU A 32 -4.20 -1.67 -6.35
C GLU A 32 -3.71 -3.05 -6.84
N ALA A 33 -3.94 -3.39 -8.10
CA ALA A 33 -3.44 -4.62 -8.71
C ALA A 33 -1.90 -4.68 -8.69
N ALA A 34 -1.25 -3.56 -9.03
CA ALA A 34 0.20 -3.43 -8.97
C ALA A 34 0.73 -3.65 -7.55
N LYS A 35 0.13 -3.00 -6.55
CA LYS A 35 0.50 -3.15 -5.13
C LYS A 35 0.39 -4.61 -4.66
N ILE A 36 -0.70 -5.30 -5.03
CA ILE A 36 -0.92 -6.70 -4.68
C ILE A 36 0.12 -7.60 -5.35
N ALA A 37 0.33 -7.45 -6.66
CA ALA A 37 1.28 -8.25 -7.42
C ALA A 37 2.72 -8.05 -6.92
N LEU A 38 3.15 -6.80 -6.71
CA LEU A 38 4.48 -6.44 -6.21
C LEU A 38 4.73 -6.83 -4.74
N SER A 39 3.73 -7.36 -4.04
CA SER A 39 3.95 -8.01 -2.74
C SER A 39 4.57 -9.41 -2.85
N SER A 40 4.57 -10.01 -4.05
CA SER A 40 5.07 -11.36 -4.34
C SER A 40 5.91 -11.49 -5.60
N THR A 41 5.94 -10.46 -6.44
CA THR A 41 6.75 -10.41 -7.68
C THR A 41 7.57 -9.13 -7.73
N ASP A 42 8.66 -9.14 -8.49
CA ASP A 42 9.54 -7.96 -8.63
C ASP A 42 9.03 -6.95 -9.66
N THR A 43 8.16 -7.38 -10.55
CA THR A 43 7.62 -6.53 -11.63
C THR A 43 6.13 -6.80 -11.86
N PHE A 44 5.44 -5.78 -12.35
CA PHE A 44 4.05 -5.84 -12.77
C PHE A 44 3.81 -4.94 -13.98
N ASN A 45 3.18 -5.47 -15.02
CA ASN A 45 2.79 -4.68 -16.19
C ASN A 45 1.35 -4.17 -16.02
N THR A 46 1.22 -2.85 -15.92
CA THR A 46 -0.09 -2.19 -15.87
C THR A 46 -0.71 -2.14 -17.26
N ASP A 47 -2.01 -2.39 -17.36
CA ASP A 47 -2.79 -2.13 -18.56
C ASP A 47 -3.43 -0.74 -18.45
N LEU A 48 -2.95 0.19 -19.26
CA LEU A 48 -3.43 1.56 -19.36
C LEU A 48 -4.09 1.85 -20.73
N SER A 49 -4.49 0.79 -21.45
CA SER A 49 -5.12 0.86 -22.79
C SER A 49 -6.40 1.70 -22.80
N PHE A 50 -7.06 1.87 -21.66
CA PHE A 50 -8.20 2.76 -21.51
C PHE A 50 -7.84 4.25 -21.63
N LEU A 51 -6.55 4.62 -21.49
CA LEU A 51 -6.05 5.99 -21.72
C LEU A 51 -5.53 6.17 -23.14
N ASP A 52 -4.87 5.14 -23.64
CA ASP A 52 -4.28 5.12 -24.98
C ASP A 52 -4.05 3.64 -25.36
N SER A 53 -4.51 3.22 -26.54
CA SER A 53 -4.62 1.82 -26.94
C SER A 53 -3.35 0.98 -26.82
N GLU A 54 -2.18 1.61 -26.85
CA GLU A 54 -0.89 0.93 -26.73
C GLU A 54 -0.16 1.27 -25.42
N LEU A 55 -0.84 1.97 -24.49
CA LEU A 55 -0.21 2.40 -23.26
C LEU A 55 -0.18 1.27 -22.24
N SER A 56 1.01 0.89 -21.87
CA SER A 56 1.29 0.02 -20.73
C SER A 56 2.54 0.50 -20.00
N GLN A 57 2.66 0.17 -18.73
CA GLN A 57 3.83 0.53 -17.93
C GLN A 57 4.27 -0.67 -17.11
N CYS A 58 5.52 -1.03 -17.23
CA CYS A 58 6.15 -1.97 -16.31
C CYS A 58 6.52 -1.24 -15.02
N LEU A 59 5.92 -1.66 -13.93
CA LEU A 59 6.24 -1.18 -12.58
C LEU A 59 7.12 -2.19 -11.88
N THR A 60 8.05 -1.70 -11.07
CA THR A 60 8.96 -2.51 -10.26
C THR A 60 8.65 -2.37 -8.77
N LEU A 61 9.19 -3.29 -7.96
CA LEU A 61 9.13 -3.15 -6.51
C LEU A 61 9.81 -1.85 -6.03
N ASN A 62 10.85 -1.37 -6.75
CA ASN A 62 11.50 -0.11 -6.44
C ASN A 62 10.58 1.10 -6.71
N ASP A 63 9.81 1.08 -7.79
CA ASP A 63 8.82 2.14 -8.06
C ASP A 63 7.76 2.18 -6.97
N LEU A 64 7.29 1.01 -6.51
CA LEU A 64 6.38 0.92 -5.38
C LEU A 64 7.03 1.46 -4.10
N ALA A 65 8.29 1.09 -3.82
CA ALA A 65 9.01 1.55 -2.63
C ALA A 65 9.09 3.07 -2.58
N LEU A 66 9.46 3.72 -3.68
CA LEU A 66 9.51 5.18 -3.80
C LEU A 66 8.13 5.82 -3.62
N ALA A 67 7.09 5.22 -4.22
CA ALA A 67 5.73 5.76 -4.14
C ALA A 67 5.13 5.71 -2.73
N VAL A 68 5.54 4.75 -1.88
CA VAL A 68 4.98 4.55 -0.53
C VAL A 68 5.94 4.95 0.58
N GLU A 69 7.10 5.52 0.26
CA GLU A 69 8.17 5.85 1.22
C GLU A 69 7.66 6.70 2.39
N ASP A 70 6.95 7.79 2.10
CA ASP A 70 6.40 8.67 3.12
C ASP A 70 5.40 7.95 4.04
N SER A 71 4.54 7.11 3.46
CA SER A 71 3.57 6.33 4.23
C SER A 71 4.25 5.31 5.15
N ILE A 72 5.30 4.66 4.67
CA ILE A 72 6.09 3.72 5.48
C ILE A 72 6.81 4.46 6.61
N ASN A 73 7.41 5.62 6.31
CA ASN A 73 8.07 6.44 7.32
C ASN A 73 7.10 6.89 8.42
N GLN A 74 5.85 7.24 8.07
CA GLN A 74 4.81 7.55 9.04
C GLN A 74 4.45 6.34 9.92
N ILE A 75 4.31 5.15 9.34
CA ILE A 75 4.03 3.91 10.09
C ILE A 75 5.16 3.64 11.10
N VAL A 76 6.41 3.75 10.67
CA VAL A 76 7.59 3.57 11.53
C VAL A 76 7.62 4.59 12.66
N ALA A 77 7.33 5.86 12.36
CA ALA A 77 7.30 6.93 13.35
C ALA A 77 6.23 6.67 14.42
N LEU A 78 5.02 6.27 14.01
CA LEU A 78 3.93 5.93 14.94
C LEU A 78 4.27 4.71 15.78
N ALA A 79 4.90 3.68 15.21
CA ALA A 79 5.34 2.51 15.97
C ALA A 79 6.39 2.88 17.03
N LYS A 80 7.38 3.72 16.66
CA LYS A 80 8.39 4.23 17.62
C LYS A 80 7.75 5.06 18.74
N GLN A 81 6.82 5.92 18.39
CA GLN A 81 6.09 6.73 19.38
C GLN A 81 5.33 5.82 20.36
N ALA A 82 4.60 4.83 19.88
CA ALA A 82 3.85 3.90 20.72
C ALA A 82 4.77 3.13 21.69
N ILE A 83 5.94 2.68 21.24
CA ILE A 83 6.95 2.02 22.09
C ILE A 83 7.46 2.98 23.15
N GLN A 84 7.75 4.22 22.77
CA GLN A 84 8.24 5.24 23.69
C GLN A 84 7.20 5.59 24.77
N GLU A 85 5.93 5.74 24.38
CA GLU A 85 4.82 6.03 25.30
C GLU A 85 4.54 4.85 26.26
N ALA A 86 4.73 3.62 25.79
CA ALA A 86 4.63 2.43 26.63
C ALA A 86 5.75 2.30 27.67
N GLY A 87 6.88 2.98 27.47
CA GLY A 87 8.02 2.93 28.37
C GLY A 87 8.72 1.58 28.46
N THR A 88 8.42 0.65 27.55
CA THR A 88 9.00 -0.70 27.51
C THR A 88 9.18 -1.15 26.07
N SER A 89 10.19 -1.99 25.84
CA SER A 89 10.39 -2.59 24.52
C SER A 89 9.38 -3.74 24.30
N PRO A 90 8.78 -3.84 23.11
CA PRO A 90 7.90 -4.97 22.79
C PRO A 90 8.71 -6.26 22.59
N ASP A 91 8.16 -7.37 23.03
CA ASP A 91 8.71 -8.71 22.79
C ASP A 91 8.37 -9.22 21.37
N VAL A 92 7.26 -8.71 20.82
CA VAL A 92 6.73 -9.14 19.52
C VAL A 92 5.94 -8.03 18.83
N ILE A 93 6.03 -8.00 17.49
CA ILE A 93 5.20 -7.16 16.64
C ILE A 93 4.18 -8.05 15.94
N TYR A 94 2.90 -7.84 16.19
CA TYR A 94 1.82 -8.56 15.53
C TYR A 94 1.33 -7.81 14.31
N LEU A 95 1.49 -8.41 13.12
CA LEU A 95 1.13 -7.82 11.83
C LEU A 95 -0.21 -8.40 11.35
N THR A 96 -1.19 -7.53 11.12
CA THR A 96 -2.51 -7.91 10.60
C THR A 96 -3.00 -6.88 9.58
N GLY A 97 -3.99 -7.27 8.76
CA GLY A 97 -4.50 -6.44 7.66
C GLY A 97 -3.74 -6.64 6.33
N GLY A 98 -4.38 -6.29 5.22
CA GLY A 98 -3.85 -6.55 3.88
C GLY A 98 -2.49 -5.89 3.61
N SER A 99 -2.30 -4.66 4.07
CA SER A 99 -1.02 -3.93 3.89
C SER A 99 0.14 -4.55 4.67
N ALA A 100 -0.13 -5.30 5.75
CA ALA A 100 0.90 -5.99 6.53
C ALA A 100 1.57 -7.14 5.78
N GLN A 101 1.03 -7.56 4.64
CA GLN A 101 1.67 -8.53 3.74
C GLN A 101 2.85 -7.92 2.97
N SER A 102 2.90 -6.58 2.84
CA SER A 102 3.94 -5.90 2.09
C SER A 102 5.34 -6.20 2.63
N PRO A 103 6.26 -6.69 1.80
CA PRO A 103 7.65 -6.90 2.20
C PRO A 103 8.34 -5.59 2.58
N LEU A 104 7.93 -4.46 1.99
CA LEU A 104 8.50 -3.14 2.28
C LEU A 104 8.20 -2.69 3.71
N ILE A 105 6.97 -2.91 4.20
CA ILE A 105 6.60 -2.57 5.58
C ILE A 105 7.38 -3.44 6.56
N LYS A 106 7.47 -4.75 6.31
CA LYS A 106 8.22 -5.68 7.17
C LYS A 106 9.70 -5.30 7.24
N ALA A 107 10.31 -5.00 6.09
CA ALA A 107 11.71 -4.59 6.01
C ALA A 107 11.94 -3.27 6.78
N ALA A 108 11.08 -2.28 6.61
CA ALA A 108 11.18 -0.99 7.30
C ALA A 108 11.05 -1.14 8.82
N LEU A 109 10.06 -1.89 9.30
CA LEU A 109 9.90 -2.15 10.73
C LEU A 109 11.13 -2.85 11.32
N LYS A 110 11.65 -3.88 10.63
CA LYS A 110 12.87 -4.58 11.06
C LYS A 110 14.08 -3.65 11.12
N THR A 111 14.25 -2.79 10.11
CA THR A 111 15.37 -1.84 10.03
C THR A 111 15.31 -0.80 11.15
N HIS A 112 14.11 -0.31 11.46
CA HIS A 112 13.95 0.85 12.34
C HIS A 112 13.61 0.52 13.79
N LEU A 113 13.03 -0.66 14.07
CA LEU A 113 12.67 -1.10 15.42
C LEU A 113 13.62 -2.16 15.98
N GLY A 114 14.57 -2.66 15.16
CA GLY A 114 15.51 -3.68 15.56
C GLY A 114 15.00 -5.11 15.36
N ASN A 115 15.69 -6.07 15.98
CA ASN A 115 15.40 -7.49 15.81
C ASN A 115 14.29 -7.96 16.75
N ILE A 116 13.08 -7.39 16.61
CA ILE A 116 11.90 -7.81 17.33
C ILE A 116 11.18 -8.86 16.47
N ASP A 117 10.74 -9.96 17.10
CA ASP A 117 10.01 -11.02 16.39
C ASP A 117 8.71 -10.49 15.80
N MET A 118 8.44 -10.85 14.53
CA MET A 118 7.23 -10.44 13.82
C MET A 118 6.34 -11.64 13.59
N LEU A 119 5.14 -11.61 14.16
CA LEU A 119 4.10 -12.61 13.93
C LEU A 119 3.11 -12.10 12.89
N ASN A 120 2.85 -12.93 11.87
CA ASN A 120 1.79 -12.65 10.90
C ASN A 120 0.48 -13.25 11.42
N GLY A 121 -0.53 -12.41 11.60
CA GLY A 121 -1.89 -12.84 11.91
C GLY A 121 -2.68 -13.17 10.65
N ASP A 122 -3.93 -13.61 10.87
CA ASP A 122 -4.91 -13.67 9.79
C ASP A 122 -5.20 -12.23 9.32
N HIS A 123 -4.75 -11.91 8.10
CA HIS A 123 -4.79 -10.56 7.56
C HIS A 123 -6.21 -10.03 7.34
N PHE A 124 -7.18 -10.90 7.15
CA PHE A 124 -8.56 -10.52 6.86
C PHE A 124 -9.57 -10.96 7.92
N GLY A 125 -9.28 -12.05 8.65
CA GLY A 125 -10.19 -12.64 9.63
C GLY A 125 -9.96 -12.22 11.07
N SER A 126 -8.86 -11.56 11.42
CA SER A 126 -8.50 -11.24 12.81
C SER A 126 -9.54 -10.38 13.53
N VAL A 127 -10.17 -9.42 12.84
CA VAL A 127 -11.24 -8.58 13.42
C VAL A 127 -12.48 -9.43 13.71
N THR A 128 -12.91 -10.27 12.75
CA THR A 128 -14.07 -11.16 12.91
C THR A 128 -13.84 -12.16 14.01
N ALA A 129 -12.66 -12.77 14.07
CA ALA A 129 -12.29 -13.71 15.14
C ALA A 129 -12.28 -13.05 16.52
N GLY A 130 -11.76 -11.82 16.60
CA GLY A 130 -11.77 -11.02 17.84
C GLY A 130 -13.19 -10.69 18.30
N LEU A 131 -14.04 -10.22 17.40
CA LEU A 131 -15.45 -9.92 17.69
C LEU A 131 -16.22 -11.17 18.10
N THR A 132 -15.97 -12.32 17.47
CA THR A 132 -16.60 -13.61 17.85
C THR A 132 -16.23 -14.02 19.25
N LYS A 133 -14.93 -13.95 19.60
CA LYS A 133 -14.46 -14.23 20.96
C LYS A 133 -15.08 -13.30 21.99
N TRP A 134 -15.14 -12.02 21.68
CA TRP A 134 -15.72 -11.01 22.55
C TRP A 134 -17.23 -11.25 22.75
N ALA A 135 -17.99 -11.48 21.67
CA ALA A 135 -19.40 -11.83 21.75
C ALA A 135 -19.65 -13.08 22.63
N HIS A 136 -18.82 -14.12 22.46
CA HIS A 136 -18.92 -15.33 23.30
C HIS A 136 -18.70 -15.04 24.81
N THR A 137 -17.89 -14.03 25.14
CA THR A 137 -17.65 -13.62 26.52
C THR A 137 -18.82 -12.83 27.09
N LEU A 138 -19.51 -12.00 26.27
CA LEU A 138 -20.60 -11.16 26.72
C LEU A 138 -21.96 -11.88 26.81
N TYR A 139 -22.18 -12.86 25.92
CA TYR A 139 -23.50 -13.52 25.74
C TYR A 139 -23.50 -15.00 26.18
N ARG A 140 -22.62 -15.35 27.07
CA ARG A 140 -22.52 -16.69 27.64
C ARG A 140 -23.44 -16.88 28.85
#